data_5cb615e7f8f352301da86b2e037ddb05
#
_entry.id   5cb615e7f8f352301da86b2e037ddb05
#
_cell.length_a   1.000
_cell.length_b   1.000
_cell.length_c   1.000
_cell.angle_alpha   90.00
_cell.angle_beta   90.00
_cell.angle_gamma   90.00
#
_symmetry.space_group_name_H-M   'P 1'
#
loop_
_entity.id
_entity.type
_entity.pdbx_description
1 polymer ?
#
loop_
_entity_poly.entity_id
_entity_poly.type
_entity_poly.pdbx_seq_one_letter_code
_entity_poly.pdbx_strand_id
1 'polypeptide(L)'
;MTDMTRLHQAVAIGDYNLVMRMLKKGVYNPNHKDEDWNDRTPLHWAAIKGHIEIIKLLIAYGARPCLVTDVGWTPAHFAAESGRLGVLKVLHILHAAIDAPDFFGDTPKRIAQIYGQEECVAFLEKAEVECQAYRLMAQEKGLSLDQRDEEWELKKQEVEKTLPSLNPKENRKKIKKFQGPHQTPCGQAHLH
;
A
#
# COMPACT_ATOMS: atom_id res chain seq x y z
N MET A 1 14.39 19.99 -4.51
CA MET A 1 13.75 18.73 -4.92
C MET A 1 14.81 17.65 -4.99
N THR A 2 14.69 16.64 -4.17
CA THR A 2 15.55 15.47 -4.27
C THR A 2 15.11 14.64 -5.48
N ASP A 3 16.07 14.02 -6.19
CA ASP A 3 15.81 13.21 -7.38
C ASP A 3 14.83 12.04 -7.14
N MET A 4 14.58 11.72 -5.88
CA MET A 4 13.67 10.65 -5.47
C MET A 4 12.20 10.97 -5.69
N THR A 5 11.80 12.25 -5.55
CA THR A 5 10.44 12.70 -5.83
C THR A 5 10.05 12.56 -7.31
N ARG A 6 11.02 12.57 -8.20
CA ARG A 6 10.79 12.42 -9.65
C ARG A 6 10.25 11.04 -10.03
N LEU A 7 10.74 9.97 -9.38
CA LEU A 7 10.22 8.63 -9.62
C LEU A 7 8.75 8.53 -9.21
N HIS A 8 8.38 9.08 -8.04
CA HIS A 8 6.98 9.12 -7.59
C HIS A 8 6.10 9.84 -8.61
N GLN A 9 6.54 11.00 -9.12
CA GLN A 9 5.79 11.76 -10.13
C GLN A 9 5.63 10.99 -11.44
N ALA A 10 6.68 10.38 -11.96
CA ALA A 10 6.64 9.59 -13.18
C ALA A 10 5.68 8.40 -13.08
N VAL A 11 5.68 7.73 -11.92
CA VAL A 11 4.75 6.64 -11.63
C VAL A 11 3.32 7.14 -11.53
N ALA A 12 3.08 8.24 -10.84
CA ALA A 12 1.74 8.83 -10.68
C ALA A 12 1.15 9.28 -12.03
N ILE A 13 1.97 9.81 -12.93
CA ILE A 13 1.57 10.19 -14.30
C ILE A 13 1.28 8.95 -15.15
N GLY A 14 1.95 7.82 -14.88
CA GLY A 14 1.78 6.59 -15.63
C GLY A 14 2.65 6.49 -16.88
N ASP A 15 3.74 7.23 -16.94
CA ASP A 15 4.71 7.16 -18.03
C ASP A 15 5.63 5.93 -17.86
N TYR A 16 5.18 4.81 -18.37
CA TYR A 16 5.89 3.53 -18.29
C TYR A 16 7.34 3.61 -18.80
N ASN A 17 7.54 4.23 -19.97
CA ASN A 17 8.87 4.32 -20.57
C ASN A 17 9.82 5.18 -19.75
N LEU A 18 9.33 6.28 -19.18
CA LEU A 18 10.11 7.13 -18.28
C LEU A 18 10.48 6.39 -17.02
N VAL A 19 9.52 5.71 -16.38
CA VAL A 19 9.76 4.90 -15.18
C VAL A 19 10.79 3.80 -15.47
N MET A 20 10.67 3.11 -16.60
CA MET A 20 11.63 2.09 -17.01
C MET A 20 13.05 2.67 -17.15
N ARG A 21 13.19 3.82 -17.81
CA ARG A 21 14.49 4.48 -17.95
C ARG A 21 15.08 4.91 -16.63
N MET A 22 14.24 5.45 -15.73
CA MET A 22 14.67 5.86 -14.39
C MET A 22 15.14 4.68 -13.56
N LEU A 23 14.41 3.57 -13.56
CA LEU A 23 14.80 2.36 -12.83
C LEU A 23 16.07 1.72 -13.38
N LYS A 24 16.25 1.72 -14.70
CA LYS A 24 17.47 1.19 -15.34
C LYS A 24 18.74 1.96 -14.97
N LYS A 25 18.64 3.25 -14.67
CA LYS A 25 19.78 4.05 -14.21
C LYS A 25 20.33 3.59 -12.85
N GLY A 26 19.51 2.92 -12.02
CA GLY A 26 19.91 2.39 -10.73
C GLY A 26 20.16 3.44 -9.64
N VAL A 27 19.85 4.72 -9.90
CA VAL A 27 20.04 5.83 -8.93
C VAL A 27 18.78 6.13 -8.12
N TYR A 28 17.64 5.63 -8.54
CA TYR A 28 16.36 5.83 -7.86
C TYR A 28 16.02 4.62 -7.00
N ASN A 29 15.70 4.87 -5.72
CA ASN A 29 15.23 3.81 -4.83
C ASN A 29 13.73 3.56 -5.04
N PRO A 30 13.33 2.37 -5.54
CA PRO A 30 11.92 2.05 -5.75
C PRO A 30 11.11 1.94 -4.45
N ASN A 31 11.77 1.93 -3.29
CA ASN A 31 11.14 1.83 -1.97
C ASN A 31 11.21 3.13 -1.17
N HIS A 32 11.58 4.23 -1.80
CA HIS A 32 11.66 5.51 -1.12
C HIS A 32 10.26 5.98 -0.66
N LYS A 33 10.13 6.27 0.63
CA LYS A 33 8.93 6.84 1.22
C LYS A 33 8.97 8.37 1.11
N ASP A 34 7.97 8.95 0.48
CA ASP A 34 7.83 10.40 0.33
C ASP A 34 7.12 10.98 1.56
N GLU A 35 7.88 11.64 2.43
CA GLU A 35 7.38 12.24 3.67
C GLU A 35 6.32 13.32 3.42
N ASP A 36 6.42 14.06 2.33
CA ASP A 36 5.44 15.09 1.94
C ASP A 36 4.08 14.49 1.54
N TRP A 37 4.05 13.18 1.24
CA TRP A 37 2.86 12.44 0.86
C TRP A 37 2.62 11.23 1.76
N ASN A 38 2.68 11.43 3.07
CA ASN A 38 2.32 10.42 4.08
C ASN A 38 3.14 9.12 3.97
N ASP A 39 4.41 9.22 3.64
CA ASP A 39 5.32 8.07 3.47
C ASP A 39 4.93 7.11 2.33
N ARG A 40 4.27 7.60 1.30
CA ARG A 40 3.94 6.77 0.12
C ARG A 40 5.19 6.42 -0.68
N THR A 41 5.29 5.16 -1.08
CA THR A 41 6.29 4.69 -2.05
C THR A 41 5.79 4.85 -3.49
N PRO A 42 6.65 4.72 -4.50
CA PRO A 42 6.20 4.66 -5.89
C PRO A 42 5.14 3.59 -6.15
N LEU A 43 5.24 2.45 -5.48
CA LEU A 43 4.27 1.35 -5.62
C LEU A 43 2.87 1.74 -5.09
N HIS A 44 2.80 2.49 -4.00
CA HIS A 44 1.52 3.04 -3.53
C HIS A 44 0.86 3.92 -4.60
N TRP A 45 1.62 4.79 -5.25
CA TRP A 45 1.12 5.65 -6.33
C TRP A 45 0.63 4.85 -7.54
N ALA A 46 1.36 3.82 -7.93
CA ALA A 46 0.95 2.94 -9.01
C ALA A 46 -0.37 2.22 -8.70
N ALA A 47 -0.55 1.78 -7.46
CA ALA A 47 -1.79 1.17 -6.99
C ALA A 47 -2.96 2.16 -6.94
N ILE A 48 -2.74 3.37 -6.43
CA ILE A 48 -3.74 4.45 -6.39
C ILE A 48 -4.24 4.78 -7.79
N LYS A 49 -3.35 4.87 -8.76
CA LYS A 49 -3.65 5.23 -10.14
C LYS A 49 -4.08 4.04 -11.01
N GLY A 50 -3.90 2.81 -10.54
CA GLY A 50 -4.25 1.60 -11.28
C GLY A 50 -3.32 1.26 -12.43
N HIS A 51 -2.06 1.66 -12.35
CA HIS A 51 -1.06 1.40 -13.39
C HIS A 51 -0.45 0.01 -13.24
N ILE A 52 -1.14 -1.01 -13.69
CA ILE A 52 -0.79 -2.44 -13.48
C ILE A 52 0.60 -2.78 -14.05
N GLU A 53 0.91 -2.34 -15.25
CA GLU A 53 2.21 -2.65 -15.88
C GLU A 53 3.37 -1.97 -15.13
N ILE A 54 3.15 -0.78 -14.57
CA ILE A 54 4.13 -0.10 -13.73
C ILE A 54 4.30 -0.82 -12.39
N ILE A 55 3.23 -1.37 -11.81
CA ILE A 55 3.31 -2.21 -10.59
C ILE A 55 4.23 -3.40 -10.84
N LYS A 56 4.04 -4.12 -11.94
CA LYS A 56 4.89 -5.27 -12.30
C LYS A 56 6.34 -4.85 -12.50
N LEU A 57 6.55 -3.72 -13.16
CA LEU A 57 7.87 -3.17 -13.40
C LEU A 57 8.58 -2.79 -12.09
N LEU A 58 7.91 -2.06 -11.21
CA LEU A 58 8.46 -1.65 -9.91
C LEU A 58 8.87 -2.87 -9.07
N ILE A 59 8.01 -3.89 -8.99
CA ILE A 59 8.31 -5.12 -8.25
C ILE A 59 9.49 -5.86 -8.86
N ALA A 60 9.59 -5.91 -10.18
CA ALA A 60 10.74 -6.51 -10.88
C ALA A 60 12.05 -5.79 -10.54
N TYR A 61 12.02 -4.49 -10.23
CA TYR A 61 13.18 -3.71 -9.80
C TYR A 61 13.34 -3.60 -8.27
N GLY A 62 12.65 -4.44 -7.52
CA GLY A 62 12.83 -4.57 -6.09
C GLY A 62 11.87 -3.74 -5.22
N ALA A 63 10.80 -3.18 -5.78
CA ALA A 63 9.76 -2.56 -4.97
C ALA A 63 9.08 -3.61 -4.06
N ARG A 64 8.91 -3.25 -2.79
CA ARG A 64 8.36 -4.13 -1.76
C ARG A 64 6.89 -3.81 -1.50
N PRO A 65 5.94 -4.69 -1.85
CA PRO A 65 4.51 -4.41 -1.69
C PRO A 65 4.02 -4.47 -0.23
N CYS A 66 4.88 -4.85 0.71
CA CYS A 66 4.59 -4.86 2.14
C CYS A 66 4.87 -3.52 2.84
N LEU A 67 5.56 -2.58 2.18
CA LEU A 67 5.82 -1.28 2.76
C LEU A 67 4.54 -0.48 2.93
N VAL A 68 4.46 0.26 4.03
CA VAL A 68 3.24 0.95 4.43
C VAL A 68 3.46 2.45 4.60
N THR A 69 2.38 3.19 4.51
CA THR A 69 2.33 4.62 4.79
C THR A 69 2.42 4.87 6.30
N ASP A 70 2.39 6.14 6.70
CA ASP A 70 2.39 6.56 8.11
C ASP A 70 1.26 5.93 8.94
N VAL A 71 0.10 5.66 8.33
CA VAL A 71 -1.05 4.98 8.99
C VAL A 71 -1.08 3.46 8.76
N GLY A 72 -0.04 2.90 8.16
CA GLY A 72 0.06 1.47 7.92
C GLY A 72 -0.67 0.96 6.69
N TRP A 73 -0.90 1.80 5.68
CA TRP A 73 -1.53 1.38 4.44
C TRP A 73 -0.52 0.79 3.45
N THR A 74 -0.81 -0.43 3.02
CA THR A 74 -0.14 -1.08 1.89
C THR A 74 -0.71 -0.60 0.55
N PRO A 75 -0.08 -0.86 -0.59
CA PRO A 75 -0.69 -0.66 -1.89
C PRO A 75 -2.06 -1.33 -2.05
N ALA A 76 -2.27 -2.50 -1.43
CA ALA A 76 -3.54 -3.20 -1.44
C ALA A 76 -4.67 -2.42 -0.73
N HIS A 77 -4.39 -1.69 0.34
CA HIS A 77 -5.37 -0.83 1.00
C HIS A 77 -5.89 0.26 0.04
N PHE A 78 -5.00 0.92 -0.69
CA PHE A 78 -5.38 1.94 -1.67
C PHE A 78 -6.17 1.36 -2.84
N ALA A 79 -5.80 0.19 -3.32
CA ALA A 79 -6.53 -0.50 -4.37
C ALA A 79 -7.96 -0.88 -3.91
N ALA A 80 -8.09 -1.34 -2.68
CA ALA A 80 -9.38 -1.66 -2.07
C ALA A 80 -10.26 -0.43 -1.88
N GLU A 81 -9.70 0.68 -1.43
CA GLU A 81 -10.42 1.96 -1.31
C GLU A 81 -11.01 2.42 -2.64
N SER A 82 -10.22 2.36 -3.69
CA SER A 82 -10.59 2.87 -5.02
C SER A 82 -11.32 1.84 -5.89
N GLY A 83 -11.55 0.62 -5.40
CA GLY A 83 -12.20 -0.44 -6.18
C GLY A 83 -11.37 -0.98 -7.34
N ARG A 84 -10.05 -0.95 -7.24
CA ARG A 84 -9.15 -1.39 -8.31
C ARG A 84 -8.88 -2.89 -8.23
N LEU A 85 -9.86 -3.67 -8.64
CA LEU A 85 -9.81 -5.13 -8.60
C LEU A 85 -8.60 -5.70 -9.36
N GLY A 86 -8.28 -5.14 -10.53
CA GLY A 86 -7.12 -5.56 -11.32
C GLY A 86 -5.79 -5.41 -10.58
N VAL A 87 -5.63 -4.34 -9.80
CA VAL A 87 -4.45 -4.13 -8.94
C VAL A 87 -4.38 -5.18 -7.84
N LEU A 88 -5.49 -5.45 -7.16
CA LEU A 88 -5.55 -6.50 -6.12
C LEU A 88 -5.20 -7.88 -6.67
N LYS A 89 -5.68 -8.22 -7.86
CA LYS A 89 -5.36 -9.48 -8.52
C LYS A 89 -3.87 -9.61 -8.82
N VAL A 90 -3.25 -8.55 -9.33
CA VAL A 90 -1.79 -8.56 -9.62
C VAL A 90 -0.98 -8.66 -8.34
N LEU A 91 -1.31 -7.91 -7.31
CA LEU A 91 -0.63 -7.98 -6.01
C LEU A 91 -0.73 -9.39 -5.42
N HIS A 92 -1.90 -10.03 -5.51
CA HIS A 92 -2.10 -11.38 -5.02
C HIS A 92 -1.26 -12.43 -5.79
N ILE A 93 -1.22 -12.33 -7.11
CA ILE A 93 -0.38 -13.21 -7.96
C ILE A 93 1.11 -13.07 -7.62
N LEU A 94 1.55 -11.86 -7.29
CA LEU A 94 2.93 -11.58 -6.90
C LEU A 94 3.21 -11.87 -5.41
N HIS A 95 2.30 -12.52 -4.72
CA HIS A 95 2.41 -12.92 -3.31
C HIS A 95 2.60 -11.76 -2.33
N ALA A 96 2.04 -10.61 -2.64
CA ALA A 96 1.98 -9.49 -1.71
C ALA A 96 1.10 -9.80 -0.50
N ALA A 97 1.40 -9.16 0.63
CA ALA A 97 0.57 -9.24 1.83
C ALA A 97 -0.71 -8.41 1.65
N ILE A 98 -1.75 -9.03 1.13
CA ILE A 98 -3.04 -8.38 0.82
C ILE A 98 -4.01 -8.33 2.01
N ASP A 99 -3.64 -8.90 3.13
CA ASP A 99 -4.44 -9.04 4.36
C ASP A 99 -3.80 -8.35 5.57
N ALA A 100 -2.78 -7.52 5.35
CA ALA A 100 -2.11 -6.79 6.42
C ALA A 100 -3.06 -5.74 7.04
N PRO A 101 -3.18 -5.67 8.39
CA PRO A 101 -3.95 -4.62 9.04
C PRO A 101 -3.18 -3.30 9.03
N ASP A 102 -3.92 -2.19 8.92
CA ASP A 102 -3.38 -0.86 9.13
C ASP A 102 -3.21 -0.55 10.63
N PHE A 103 -2.85 0.70 10.97
CA PHE A 103 -2.68 1.12 12.35
C PHE A 103 -3.96 0.93 13.20
N PHE A 104 -5.12 1.00 12.59
CA PHE A 104 -6.43 0.85 13.24
C PHE A 104 -6.96 -0.58 13.24
N GLY A 105 -6.21 -1.54 12.70
CA GLY A 105 -6.62 -2.93 12.55
C GLY A 105 -7.48 -3.21 11.31
N ASP A 106 -7.60 -2.26 10.38
CA ASP A 106 -8.37 -2.43 9.15
C ASP A 106 -7.51 -3.08 8.06
N THR A 107 -7.96 -4.21 7.55
CA THR A 107 -7.36 -4.89 6.39
C THR A 107 -7.85 -4.29 5.07
N PRO A 108 -7.21 -4.55 3.93
CA PRO A 108 -7.73 -4.16 2.62
C PRO A 108 -9.18 -4.59 2.39
N LYS A 109 -9.56 -5.79 2.82
CA LYS A 109 -10.96 -6.26 2.75
C LYS A 109 -11.90 -5.35 3.56
N ARG A 110 -11.49 -4.97 4.77
CA ARG A 110 -12.29 -4.07 5.60
C ARG A 110 -12.43 -2.69 4.95
N ILE A 111 -11.37 -2.17 4.35
CA ILE A 111 -11.42 -0.91 3.60
C ILE A 111 -12.39 -1.03 2.41
N ALA A 112 -12.32 -2.11 1.66
CA ALA A 112 -13.26 -2.36 0.56
C ALA A 112 -14.72 -2.41 1.04
N GLN A 113 -14.99 -3.01 2.19
CA GLN A 113 -16.33 -3.02 2.81
C GLN A 113 -16.81 -1.61 3.18
N ILE A 114 -15.92 -0.80 3.80
CA ILE A 114 -16.25 0.57 4.22
C ILE A 114 -16.61 1.44 3.02
N TYR A 115 -15.91 1.27 1.90
CA TYR A 115 -16.12 2.06 0.68
C TYR A 115 -17.10 1.44 -0.31
N GLY A 116 -17.74 0.32 0.05
CA GLY A 116 -18.75 -0.33 -0.80
C GLY A 116 -18.22 -0.97 -2.07
N GLN A 117 -16.96 -1.39 -2.08
CA GLN A 117 -16.29 -2.03 -3.22
C GLN A 117 -16.57 -3.55 -3.23
N GLU A 118 -17.78 -3.94 -3.57
CA GLU A 118 -18.29 -5.31 -3.42
C GLU A 118 -17.46 -6.36 -4.17
N GLU A 119 -17.02 -6.08 -5.39
CA GLU A 119 -16.18 -7.00 -6.18
C GLU A 119 -14.82 -7.22 -5.53
N CYS A 120 -14.24 -6.18 -4.94
CA CYS A 120 -13.00 -6.26 -4.20
C CYS A 120 -13.18 -7.08 -2.91
N VAL A 121 -14.28 -6.91 -2.20
CA VAL A 121 -14.62 -7.72 -1.01
C VAL A 121 -14.70 -9.20 -1.38
N ALA A 122 -15.47 -9.54 -2.40
CA ALA A 122 -15.62 -10.92 -2.84
C ALA A 122 -14.29 -11.56 -3.26
N PHE A 123 -13.46 -10.81 -3.97
CA PHE A 123 -12.12 -11.27 -4.35
C PHE A 123 -11.23 -11.48 -3.13
N LEU A 124 -11.18 -10.51 -2.21
CA LEU A 124 -10.31 -10.56 -1.04
C LEU A 124 -10.71 -11.66 -0.05
N GLU A 125 -11.98 -12.00 0.07
CA GLU A 125 -12.42 -13.15 0.89
C GLU A 125 -11.74 -14.46 0.48
N LYS A 126 -11.64 -14.71 -0.82
CA LYS A 126 -10.94 -15.89 -1.36
C LYS A 126 -9.42 -15.73 -1.31
N ALA A 127 -8.93 -14.56 -1.70
CA ALA A 127 -7.52 -14.29 -1.78
C ALA A 127 -6.81 -14.31 -0.41
N GLU A 128 -7.47 -13.90 0.66
CA GLU A 128 -6.94 -13.99 2.02
C GLU A 128 -6.68 -15.44 2.44
N VAL A 129 -7.59 -16.36 2.12
CA VAL A 129 -7.44 -17.80 2.40
C VAL A 129 -6.25 -18.37 1.64
N GLU A 130 -6.14 -18.05 0.36
CA GLU A 130 -5.02 -18.48 -0.49
C GLU A 130 -3.68 -17.90 -0.01
N CYS A 131 -3.67 -16.65 0.41
CA CYS A 131 -2.49 -15.97 0.95
C CYS A 131 -2.01 -16.64 2.25
N GLN A 132 -2.92 -17.01 3.14
CA GLN A 132 -2.59 -17.73 4.38
C GLN A 132 -2.05 -19.13 4.07
N ALA A 133 -2.67 -19.85 3.15
CA ALA A 133 -2.20 -21.15 2.71
C ALA A 133 -0.79 -21.07 2.11
N TYR A 134 -0.53 -20.06 1.31
CA TYR A 134 0.80 -19.82 0.74
C TYR A 134 1.86 -19.54 1.81
N ARG A 135 1.54 -18.73 2.83
CA ARG A 135 2.44 -18.48 3.97
C ARG A 135 2.79 -19.76 4.74
N LEU A 136 1.80 -20.59 5.00
CA LEU A 136 2.03 -21.89 5.67
C LEU A 136 2.95 -22.80 4.84
N MET A 137 2.69 -22.91 3.55
CA MET A 137 3.53 -23.68 2.63
C MET A 137 4.96 -23.13 2.59
N ALA A 138 5.12 -21.82 2.53
CA ALA A 138 6.44 -21.16 2.54
C ALA A 138 7.19 -21.41 3.85
N GLN A 139 6.49 -21.38 4.98
CA GLN A 139 7.06 -21.70 6.29
C GLN A 139 7.54 -23.14 6.38
N GLU A 140 6.75 -24.11 5.91
CA GLU A 140 7.11 -25.52 5.86
C GLU A 140 8.34 -25.77 4.98
N LYS A 141 8.48 -25.03 3.88
CA LYS A 141 9.62 -25.14 2.96
C LYS A 141 10.82 -24.28 3.38
N GLY A 142 10.73 -23.54 4.48
CA GLY A 142 11.79 -22.64 4.93
C GLY A 142 12.03 -21.43 4.01
N LEU A 143 11.03 -21.05 3.23
CA LEU A 143 11.10 -19.87 2.36
C LEU A 143 10.85 -18.60 3.19
N SER A 144 11.73 -17.60 3.04
CA SER A 144 11.54 -16.29 3.63
C SER A 144 10.61 -15.45 2.75
N LEU A 145 9.54 -14.93 3.35
CA LEU A 145 8.60 -14.03 2.67
C LEU A 145 8.81 -12.60 3.18
N ASP A 146 8.86 -11.66 2.26
CA ASP A 146 8.91 -10.22 2.55
C ASP A 146 7.48 -9.71 2.71
N GLN A 147 6.98 -9.68 3.95
CA GLN A 147 5.59 -9.32 4.26
C GLN A 147 5.44 -8.27 5.37
N ARG A 148 6.55 -7.72 5.87
CA ARG A 148 6.54 -6.80 7.01
C ARG A 148 7.37 -5.55 6.73
N ASP A 149 6.84 -4.40 7.12
CA ASP A 149 7.57 -3.14 7.20
C ASP A 149 8.10 -2.95 8.63
N GLU A 150 9.30 -3.42 8.86
CA GLU A 150 9.91 -3.45 10.19
C GLU A 150 10.11 -2.05 10.76
N GLU A 151 10.48 -1.09 9.95
CA GLU A 151 10.67 0.31 10.36
C GLU A 151 9.35 0.91 10.85
N TRP A 152 8.26 0.68 10.14
CA TRP A 152 6.96 1.15 10.55
C TRP A 152 6.46 0.46 11.83
N GLU A 153 6.70 -0.85 11.97
CA GLU A 153 6.34 -1.59 13.19
C GLU A 153 7.05 -1.05 14.43
N LEU A 154 8.31 -0.67 14.31
CA LEU A 154 9.05 -0.03 15.41
C LEU A 154 8.44 1.32 15.76
N LYS A 155 8.16 2.16 14.80
CA LYS A 155 7.48 3.45 15.01
C LYS A 155 6.09 3.27 15.64
N LYS A 156 5.33 2.28 15.20
CA LYS A 156 4.03 1.93 15.77
C LYS A 156 4.15 1.57 17.26
N GLN A 157 5.09 0.72 17.62
CA GLN A 157 5.33 0.34 19.01
C GLN A 157 5.71 1.54 19.89
N GLU A 158 6.50 2.47 19.39
CA GLU A 158 6.85 3.69 20.12
C GLU A 158 5.62 4.56 20.38
N VAL A 159 4.77 4.74 19.37
CA VAL A 159 3.52 5.49 19.50
C VAL A 159 2.58 4.82 20.50
N GLU A 160 2.44 3.50 20.46
CA GLU A 160 1.59 2.75 21.38
C GLU A 160 2.07 2.85 22.84
N LYS A 161 3.39 2.91 23.08
CA LYS A 161 3.96 3.11 24.42
C LYS A 161 3.71 4.51 24.98
N THR A 162 3.64 5.52 24.11
CA THR A 162 3.43 6.92 24.51
C THR A 162 1.96 7.28 24.71
N LEU A 163 1.04 6.46 24.20
CA LEU A 163 -0.41 6.64 24.36
C LEU A 163 -0.91 5.75 25.51
N PRO A 164 -1.14 6.28 26.73
CA PRO A 164 -1.65 5.46 27.82
C PRO A 164 -3.07 5.00 27.49
N SER A 165 -3.26 3.70 27.54
CA SER A 165 -4.50 2.91 27.61
C SER A 165 -5.82 3.61 27.22
N LEU A 166 -5.88 4.20 26.04
CA LEU A 166 -7.15 4.67 25.48
C LEU A 166 -7.78 3.54 24.65
N ASN A 167 -9.08 3.35 24.86
CA ASN A 167 -9.90 2.45 24.06
C ASN A 167 -9.58 2.61 22.56
N PRO A 168 -9.32 1.54 21.80
CA PRO A 168 -8.98 1.62 20.38
C PRO A 168 -9.92 2.48 19.55
N LYS A 169 -11.19 2.59 19.94
CA LYS A 169 -12.19 3.46 19.29
C LYS A 169 -11.97 4.95 19.56
N GLU A 170 -11.39 5.32 20.68
CA GLU A 170 -11.08 6.71 21.02
C GLU A 170 -9.75 7.16 20.38
N ASN A 171 -8.78 6.28 20.31
CA ASN A 171 -7.53 6.51 19.59
C ASN A 171 -7.77 6.80 18.12
N ARG A 172 -8.71 6.09 17.48
CA ARG A 172 -9.11 6.31 16.08
C ARG A 172 -9.57 7.74 15.82
N LYS A 173 -10.32 8.33 16.75
CA LYS A 173 -10.82 9.73 16.64
C LYS A 173 -9.70 10.76 16.85
N LYS A 174 -8.79 10.51 17.79
CA LYS A 174 -7.68 11.42 18.10
C LYS A 174 -6.63 11.48 16.99
N ILE A 175 -6.24 10.31 16.46
CA ILE A 175 -5.24 10.23 15.40
C ILE A 175 -5.77 10.84 14.10
N LYS A 176 -7.05 10.61 13.74
CA LYS A 176 -7.69 11.28 12.60
C LYS A 176 -7.72 12.81 12.74
N LYS A 177 -7.84 13.33 13.97
CA LYS A 177 -7.83 14.75 14.24
C LYS A 177 -6.44 15.38 14.08
N PHE A 178 -5.36 14.61 14.31
CA PHE A 178 -3.98 15.06 14.11
C PHE A 178 -3.51 15.01 12.65
N GLN A 179 -4.12 14.17 11.82
CA GLN A 179 -3.70 13.98 10.42
C GLN A 179 -4.38 14.94 9.43
N GLY A 180 -5.28 15.80 9.91
CA GLY A 180 -6.08 16.68 9.04
C GLY A 180 -7.05 15.90 8.14
N PRO A 181 -7.90 16.59 7.39
CA PRO A 181 -8.76 15.92 6.44
C PRO A 181 -7.88 15.21 5.41
N HIS A 182 -8.08 13.90 5.22
CA HIS A 182 -7.56 13.21 4.05
C HIS A 182 -7.93 14.07 2.83
N GLN A 183 -6.93 14.63 2.18
CA GLN A 183 -7.16 15.18 0.86
C GLN A 183 -7.54 13.99 -0.01
N THR A 184 -8.83 13.80 -0.17
CA THR A 184 -9.33 12.98 -1.26
C THR A 184 -8.64 13.46 -2.52
N PRO A 185 -8.05 12.56 -3.33
CA PRO A 185 -7.51 13.00 -4.61
C PRO A 185 -8.64 13.71 -5.35
N CYS A 186 -8.52 15.02 -5.40
CA CYS A 186 -9.42 15.89 -6.12
C CYS A 186 -9.35 15.50 -7.61
N GLY A 187 -10.49 15.25 -8.20
CA GLY A 187 -10.58 15.27 -9.64
C GLY A 187 -11.08 13.98 -10.28
N GLN A 188 -12.31 13.64 -10.02
CA GLN A 188 -13.13 13.25 -11.15
C GLN A 188 -13.56 14.53 -11.87
N ALA A 189 -12.74 15.01 -12.78
CA ALA A 189 -13.21 15.91 -13.80
C ALA A 189 -14.13 15.06 -14.71
N HIS A 190 -15.42 15.16 -14.50
CA HIS A 190 -16.38 14.79 -15.53
C HIS A 190 -16.20 15.78 -16.68
N LEU A 191 -15.49 15.34 -17.70
CA LEU A 191 -15.60 15.95 -19.02
C LEU A 191 -16.80 15.33 -19.73
N HIS A 192 -17.81 16.17 -19.96
CA HIS A 192 -18.87 15.90 -20.92
C HIS A 192 -18.34 15.83 -22.34
#